data_43081d9206e9da911c5408b6c41d6b27
#
_entry.id   43081d9206e9da911c5408b6c41d6b27
#
_cell.length_a   1.000
_cell.length_b   1.000
_cell.length_c   1.000
_cell.angle_alpha   90.00
_cell.angle_beta   90.00
_cell.angle_gamma   90.00
#
_symmetry.space_group_name_H-M   'P 1'
#
loop_
_entity.id
_entity.type
_entity.pdbx_description
1 polymer ?
#
loop_
_entity_poly.entity_id
_entity_poly.type
_entity_poly.pdbx_seq_one_letter_code
_entity_poly.pdbx_strand_id
1 'polypeptide(L)'
;MSGVQPRVNYVTNTGLPEWANVIAVFDTETTGIAPETTRIVSAHVSVLNPYGEVEDPTNWLIDCGIDIPEQATAVHGITTERMRAEGAPAADSIYEILIKIQGFLSAGIGVVAYNAAYDFTILDREAKRYGFDPLDVP
;
A
#
# COMPACT_ATOMS: atom_id res chain seq x y z
N MET A 1 3.05 -16.27 1.49
CA MET A 1 2.26 -15.11 1.86
C MET A 1 2.52 -14.79 3.29
N SER A 2 2.30 -13.60 3.63
CA SER A 2 2.58 -13.10 4.96
C SER A 2 1.35 -13.09 5.86
N GLY A 3 1.37 -12.30 6.90
CA GLY A 3 0.39 -12.30 7.97
C GLY A 3 -1.04 -11.91 7.64
N VAL A 4 -1.36 -11.52 6.41
CA VAL A 4 -2.74 -11.19 6.03
C VAL A 4 -3.52 -12.37 5.47
N GLN A 5 -2.90 -13.52 5.42
CA GLN A 5 -3.51 -14.69 4.81
C GLN A 5 -4.90 -15.02 5.31
N PRO A 6 -5.22 -14.86 6.59
CA PRO A 6 -6.59 -15.17 7.02
C PRO A 6 -7.66 -14.44 6.23
N ARG A 7 -7.41 -13.18 5.84
CA ARG A 7 -8.39 -12.44 5.04
C ARG A 7 -8.53 -13.01 3.65
N VAL A 8 -7.44 -13.43 3.03
CA VAL A 8 -7.47 -14.07 1.71
C VAL A 8 -8.31 -15.33 1.76
N ASN A 9 -8.17 -16.12 2.81
CA ASN A 9 -8.95 -17.34 2.98
C ASN A 9 -10.44 -17.05 3.08
N TYR A 10 -10.84 -15.97 3.73
CA TYR A 10 -12.24 -15.60 3.82
C TYR A 10 -12.82 -15.26 2.46
N VAL A 11 -12.06 -14.57 1.63
CA VAL A 11 -12.51 -14.18 0.31
C VAL A 11 -12.81 -15.40 -0.57
N THR A 12 -12.08 -16.48 -0.39
CA THR A 12 -12.27 -17.69 -1.18
C THR A 12 -13.40 -18.58 -0.67
N ASN A 13 -14.00 -18.25 0.44
CA ASN A 13 -15.05 -19.06 1.03
C ASN A 13 -16.39 -18.78 0.33
N THR A 14 -16.96 -19.81 -0.26
CA THR A 14 -18.16 -19.70 -1.07
C THR A 14 -19.45 -19.43 -0.28
N GLY A 15 -19.42 -19.52 1.03
CA GLY A 15 -20.59 -19.25 1.87
C GLY A 15 -20.78 -17.79 2.24
N LEU A 16 -19.86 -16.92 1.83
CA LEU A 16 -19.87 -15.52 2.22
C LEU A 16 -20.78 -14.68 1.33
N PRO A 17 -21.29 -13.55 1.85
CA PRO A 17 -21.98 -12.58 1.02
C PRO A 17 -21.09 -12.10 -0.12
N GLU A 18 -21.69 -11.64 -1.21
CA GLU A 18 -20.95 -11.22 -2.39
C GLU A 18 -19.90 -10.15 -2.10
N TRP A 19 -20.21 -9.17 -1.25
CA TRP A 19 -19.28 -8.11 -0.89
C TRP A 19 -18.02 -8.64 -0.19
N ALA A 20 -18.12 -9.79 0.49
CA ALA A 20 -16.99 -10.39 1.18
C ALA A 20 -16.04 -11.12 0.21
N ASN A 21 -16.43 -11.28 -1.04
CA ASN A 21 -15.60 -11.87 -2.09
C ASN A 21 -14.74 -10.84 -2.81
N VAL A 22 -14.79 -9.59 -2.39
CA VAL A 22 -13.99 -8.49 -2.93
C VAL A 22 -12.90 -8.17 -1.94
N ILE A 23 -11.67 -8.06 -2.42
CA ILE A 23 -10.55 -7.59 -1.59
C ILE A 23 -9.88 -6.39 -2.25
N ALA A 24 -9.29 -5.56 -1.42
CA ALA A 24 -8.38 -4.52 -1.91
C ALA A 24 -6.95 -5.03 -1.81
N VAL A 25 -6.13 -4.67 -2.79
CA VAL A 25 -4.73 -5.06 -2.85
C VAL A 25 -3.88 -3.81 -2.68
N PHE A 26 -2.91 -3.88 -1.79
CA PHE A 26 -1.98 -2.80 -1.50
C PHE A 26 -0.55 -3.31 -1.65
N ASP A 27 0.26 -2.56 -2.39
CA ASP A 27 1.65 -2.91 -2.61
C ASP A 27 2.50 -1.64 -2.61
N THR A 28 3.72 -1.73 -2.10
CA THR A 28 4.64 -0.60 -2.07
C THR A 28 6.03 -0.99 -2.56
N GLU A 29 6.74 0.00 -3.12
CA GLU A 29 8.18 -0.05 -3.28
C GLU A 29 8.78 1.04 -2.40
N THR A 30 9.90 0.76 -1.78
CA THR A 30 10.45 1.62 -0.72
C THR A 30 11.94 1.85 -0.88
N THR A 31 12.47 2.74 -0.04
CA THR A 31 13.90 3.04 -0.02
C THR A 31 14.73 2.01 0.73
N GLY A 32 14.11 1.11 1.50
CA GLY A 32 14.88 0.15 2.30
C GLY A 32 13.99 -0.79 3.10
N ILE A 33 14.54 -1.36 4.15
CA ILE A 33 13.86 -2.37 4.96
C ILE A 33 13.63 -1.96 6.42
N ALA A 34 14.33 -0.95 6.92
CA ALA A 34 14.20 -0.51 8.31
C ALA A 34 12.99 0.44 8.44
N PRO A 35 11.93 0.07 9.17
CA PRO A 35 10.69 0.85 9.19
C PRO A 35 10.87 2.30 9.63
N GLU A 36 11.78 2.57 10.54
CA GLU A 36 11.95 3.91 11.11
C GLU A 36 12.48 4.94 10.09
N THR A 37 13.25 4.48 9.12
CA THR A 37 13.91 5.38 8.14
C THR A 37 13.42 5.18 6.72
N THR A 38 12.69 4.11 6.47
CA THR A 38 12.23 3.77 5.13
C THR A 38 11.13 4.72 4.68
N ARG A 39 11.18 5.09 3.41
CA ARG A 39 10.17 5.92 2.75
C ARG A 39 9.52 5.15 1.63
N ILE A 40 8.23 5.38 1.41
CA ILE A 40 7.51 4.82 0.26
C ILE A 40 7.89 5.61 -0.98
N VAL A 41 8.30 4.91 -2.03
CA VAL A 41 8.67 5.49 -3.32
C VAL A 41 7.56 5.29 -4.34
N SER A 42 6.89 4.16 -4.29
CA SER A 42 5.70 3.93 -5.10
C SER A 42 4.69 3.10 -4.33
N ALA A 43 3.44 3.24 -4.71
CA ALA A 43 2.35 2.47 -4.12
C ALA A 43 1.33 2.13 -5.18
N HIS A 44 0.63 1.04 -4.95
CA HIS A 44 -0.47 0.57 -5.78
C HIS A 44 -1.62 0.14 -4.88
N VAL A 45 -2.82 0.59 -5.18
CA VAL A 45 -4.04 0.12 -4.53
C VAL A 45 -5.05 -0.22 -5.62
N SER A 46 -5.62 -1.41 -5.54
CA SER A 46 -6.65 -1.83 -6.50
C SER A 46 -7.64 -2.74 -5.80
N VAL A 47 -8.68 -3.11 -6.53
CA VAL A 47 -9.69 -4.06 -6.06
C VAL A 47 -9.58 -5.31 -6.91
N LEU A 48 -9.63 -6.47 -6.27
CA LEU A 48 -9.70 -7.74 -6.96
C LEU A 48 -11.12 -8.28 -6.78
N ASN A 49 -11.83 -8.46 -7.91
CA ASN A 49 -13.20 -8.94 -7.87
C ASN A 49 -13.27 -10.47 -7.79
N PRO A 50 -14.47 -11.06 -7.57
CA PRO A 50 -14.58 -12.53 -7.45
C PRO A 50 -14.15 -13.32 -8.69
N TYR A 51 -14.05 -12.67 -9.83
CA TYR A 51 -13.62 -13.31 -11.08
C TYR A 51 -12.11 -13.22 -11.29
N GLY A 52 -11.37 -12.66 -10.34
CA GLY A 52 -9.93 -12.49 -10.45
C GLY A 52 -9.50 -11.29 -11.29
N GLU A 53 -10.39 -10.37 -11.56
CA GLU A 53 -10.11 -9.18 -12.36
C GLU A 53 -9.75 -8.02 -11.45
N VAL A 54 -8.77 -7.23 -11.89
CA VAL A 54 -8.34 -6.02 -11.19
C VAL A 54 -9.22 -4.85 -11.61
N GLU A 55 -9.75 -4.13 -10.62
CA GLU A 55 -10.60 -2.96 -10.83
C GLU A 55 -10.05 -1.77 -10.05
N ASP A 56 -10.37 -0.56 -10.52
CA ASP A 56 -10.03 0.70 -9.87
C ASP A 56 -8.55 0.77 -9.43
N PRO A 57 -7.60 0.51 -10.34
CA PRO A 57 -6.20 0.60 -9.96
C PRO A 57 -5.79 2.06 -9.79
N THR A 58 -5.11 2.35 -8.69
CA THR A 58 -4.48 3.65 -8.46
C THR A 58 -3.01 3.42 -8.16
N ASN A 59 -2.15 4.18 -8.81
CA ASN A 59 -0.71 4.07 -8.63
C ASN A 59 -0.15 5.43 -8.26
N TRP A 60 0.85 5.42 -7.39
CA TRP A 60 1.59 6.61 -6.99
C TRP A 60 3.06 6.42 -7.26
N LEU A 61 3.69 7.42 -7.83
CA LEU A 61 5.14 7.58 -7.78
C LEU A 61 5.40 8.79 -6.90
N ILE A 62 6.22 8.64 -5.88
CA ILE A 62 6.32 9.59 -4.78
C ILE A 62 7.74 10.13 -4.70
N ASP A 63 7.86 11.46 -4.69
CA ASP A 63 9.12 12.09 -4.31
C ASP A 63 9.22 12.06 -2.79
N CYS A 64 9.96 11.09 -2.29
CA CYS A 64 10.05 10.83 -0.84
C CYS A 64 11.03 11.77 -0.12
N GLY A 65 11.70 12.64 -0.84
CA GLY A 65 12.58 13.66 -0.25
C GLY A 65 13.99 13.19 0.10
N ILE A 66 14.29 11.91 -0.04
CA ILE A 66 15.63 11.37 0.18
C ILE A 66 16.08 10.57 -1.02
N ASP A 67 17.39 10.36 -1.15
CA ASP A 67 17.92 9.51 -2.21
C ASP A 67 17.47 8.06 -2.02
N ILE A 68 17.22 7.38 -3.13
CA ILE A 68 16.94 5.96 -3.11
C ILE A 68 18.26 5.20 -3.13
N PRO A 69 18.54 4.35 -2.13
CA PRO A 69 19.76 3.54 -2.15
C PRO A 69 19.82 2.66 -3.39
N GLU A 70 21.03 2.44 -3.91
CA GLU A 70 21.21 1.63 -5.11
C GLU A 70 20.65 0.21 -4.95
N GLN A 71 20.75 -0.36 -3.77
CA GLN A 71 20.20 -1.69 -3.51
C GLN A 71 18.68 -1.71 -3.71
N ALA A 72 17.98 -0.67 -3.32
CA ALA A 72 16.55 -0.57 -3.52
C ALA A 72 16.21 -0.41 -4.99
N THR A 73 16.92 0.48 -5.70
CA THR A 73 16.73 0.66 -7.14
C THR A 73 17.01 -0.65 -7.90
N ALA A 74 17.98 -1.44 -7.46
CA ALA A 74 18.25 -2.73 -8.08
C ALA A 74 17.07 -3.70 -7.99
N VAL A 75 16.23 -3.55 -6.95
CA VAL A 75 15.04 -4.39 -6.76
C VAL A 75 13.85 -3.90 -7.58
N HIS A 76 13.52 -2.61 -7.49
CA HIS A 76 12.27 -2.10 -8.08
C HIS A 76 12.47 -1.22 -9.32
N GLY A 77 13.71 -0.87 -9.66
CA GLY A 77 13.99 -0.13 -10.89
C GLY A 77 13.75 1.36 -10.84
N ILE A 78 13.30 1.92 -9.72
CA ILE A 78 13.05 3.35 -9.61
C ILE A 78 14.33 4.04 -9.16
N THR A 79 14.79 5.01 -9.96
CA THR A 79 15.98 5.78 -9.66
C THR A 79 15.64 7.04 -8.89
N THR A 80 16.61 7.59 -8.16
CA THR A 80 16.45 8.88 -7.49
C THR A 80 16.07 9.98 -8.49
N GLU A 81 16.71 9.99 -9.66
CA GLU A 81 16.45 10.98 -10.72
C GLU A 81 15.00 10.94 -11.19
N ARG A 82 14.49 9.73 -11.45
CA ARG A 82 13.10 9.57 -11.90
C ARG A 82 12.12 9.98 -10.81
N MET A 83 12.38 9.58 -9.59
CA MET A 83 11.54 9.93 -8.44
C MET A 83 11.42 11.46 -8.29
N ARG A 84 12.56 12.17 -8.40
CA ARG A 84 12.54 13.63 -8.25
C ARG A 84 11.91 14.33 -9.44
N ALA A 85 12.06 13.79 -10.64
CA ALA A 85 11.51 14.42 -11.85
C ALA A 85 10.01 14.19 -12.00
N GLU A 86 9.53 13.02 -11.61
CA GLU A 86 8.15 12.58 -11.91
C GLU A 86 7.30 12.31 -10.67
N GLY A 87 7.92 12.24 -9.50
CA GLY A 87 7.20 11.90 -8.26
C GLY A 87 6.31 13.03 -7.76
N ALA A 88 5.17 12.65 -7.20
CA ALA A 88 4.27 13.58 -6.55
C ALA A 88 4.75 13.89 -5.13
N PRO A 89 4.29 15.00 -4.52
CA PRO A 89 4.66 15.34 -3.14
C PRO A 89 4.29 14.21 -2.18
N ALA A 90 5.20 13.92 -1.25
CA ALA A 90 5.05 12.78 -0.36
C ALA A 90 3.85 12.92 0.57
N ALA A 91 3.69 14.07 1.23
CA ALA A 91 2.58 14.25 2.17
C ALA A 91 1.23 14.04 1.49
N ASP A 92 1.03 14.64 0.31
CA ASP A 92 -0.22 14.50 -0.45
C ASP A 92 -0.47 13.05 -0.83
N SER A 93 0.57 12.37 -1.29
CA SER A 93 0.47 10.97 -1.71
C SER A 93 0.13 10.04 -0.56
N ILE A 94 0.78 10.21 0.57
CA ILE A 94 0.51 9.40 1.77
C ILE A 94 -0.92 9.63 2.24
N TYR A 95 -1.38 10.88 2.24
CA TYR A 95 -2.76 11.19 2.60
C TYR A 95 -3.76 10.47 1.69
N GLU A 96 -3.55 10.53 0.37
CA GLU A 96 -4.43 9.86 -0.59
C GLU A 96 -4.46 8.35 -0.39
N ILE A 97 -3.31 7.74 -0.15
CA ILE A 97 -3.21 6.31 0.12
C ILE A 97 -4.00 5.94 1.38
N LEU A 98 -3.82 6.70 2.45
CA LEU A 98 -4.51 6.47 3.72
C LEU A 98 -6.02 6.56 3.54
N ILE A 99 -6.52 7.59 2.85
CA ILE A 99 -7.94 7.79 2.62
C ILE A 99 -8.51 6.63 1.80
N LYS A 100 -7.80 6.19 0.77
CA LYS A 100 -8.28 5.09 -0.07
C LYS A 100 -8.36 3.78 0.70
N ILE A 101 -7.33 3.45 1.44
CA ILE A 101 -7.31 2.22 2.24
C ILE A 101 -8.34 2.29 3.36
N GLN A 102 -8.44 3.43 4.06
CA GLN A 102 -9.45 3.60 5.12
C GLN A 102 -10.86 3.43 4.57
N GLY A 103 -11.12 3.92 3.36
CA GLY A 103 -12.41 3.75 2.72
C GLY A 103 -12.79 2.28 2.55
N PHE A 104 -11.84 1.44 2.13
CA PHE A 104 -12.08 0.01 2.01
C PHE A 104 -12.32 -0.63 3.37
N LEU A 105 -11.49 -0.33 4.36
CA LEU A 105 -11.63 -0.89 5.71
C LEU A 105 -12.98 -0.51 6.32
N SER A 106 -13.39 0.73 6.16
CA SER A 106 -14.67 1.22 6.70
C SER A 106 -15.86 0.59 6.00
N ALA A 107 -15.69 0.16 4.76
CA ALA A 107 -16.71 -0.57 4.01
C ALA A 107 -16.72 -2.08 4.32
N GLY A 108 -15.85 -2.54 5.20
CA GLY A 108 -15.73 -3.96 5.54
C GLY A 108 -14.95 -4.77 4.52
N ILE A 109 -14.24 -4.12 3.60
CA ILE A 109 -13.45 -4.81 2.59
C ILE A 109 -12.07 -5.09 3.16
N GLY A 110 -11.63 -6.35 3.09
CA GLY A 110 -10.29 -6.74 3.52
C GLY A 110 -9.24 -6.15 2.60
N VAL A 111 -8.16 -5.65 3.17
CA VAL A 111 -7.02 -5.13 2.43
C VAL A 111 -5.85 -6.09 2.63
N VAL A 112 -5.29 -6.56 1.54
CA VAL A 112 -4.18 -7.53 1.57
C VAL A 112 -2.96 -6.94 0.89
N ALA A 113 -1.79 -7.33 1.38
CA ALA A 113 -0.51 -6.97 0.79
C ALA A 113 0.39 -8.21 0.81
N TYR A 114 1.35 -8.25 -0.10
CA TYR A 114 2.26 -9.39 -0.21
C TYR A 114 3.05 -9.60 1.10
N ASN A 115 3.54 -8.51 1.68
CA ASN A 115 4.22 -8.53 2.97
C ASN A 115 3.54 -7.53 3.91
N ALA A 116 2.35 -7.87 4.36
CA ALA A 116 1.45 -6.93 5.03
C ALA A 116 2.05 -6.30 6.28
N ALA A 117 2.76 -7.08 7.08
CA ALA A 117 3.39 -6.53 8.28
C ALA A 117 4.36 -5.41 7.93
N TYR A 118 5.10 -5.57 6.84
CA TYR A 118 6.04 -4.56 6.37
C TYR A 118 5.30 -3.36 5.76
N ASP A 119 4.42 -3.61 4.79
CA ASP A 119 3.76 -2.52 4.03
C ASP A 119 2.92 -1.63 4.95
N PHE A 120 2.15 -2.24 5.84
CA PHE A 120 1.30 -1.46 6.76
C PHE A 120 2.11 -0.76 7.84
N THR A 121 3.21 -1.36 8.30
CA THR A 121 4.11 -0.70 9.26
C THR A 121 4.74 0.53 8.63
N ILE A 122 5.22 0.43 7.39
CA ILE A 122 5.82 1.57 6.68
C ILE A 122 4.76 2.66 6.48
N LEU A 123 3.54 2.29 6.08
CA LEU A 123 2.48 3.26 5.90
C LEU A 123 2.13 3.98 7.21
N ASP A 124 2.10 3.26 8.32
CA ASP A 124 1.88 3.85 9.64
C ASP A 124 2.97 4.86 10.00
N ARG A 125 4.23 4.51 9.75
CA ARG A 125 5.36 5.43 9.99
C ARG A 125 5.29 6.66 9.10
N GLU A 126 4.91 6.47 7.84
CA GLU A 126 4.73 7.61 6.92
C GLU A 126 3.58 8.52 7.38
N ALA A 127 2.47 7.94 7.83
CA ALA A 127 1.37 8.73 8.37
C ALA A 127 1.84 9.59 9.55
N LYS A 128 2.55 9.01 10.47
CA LYS A 128 3.09 9.73 11.64
C LYS A 128 4.08 10.81 11.25
N ARG A 129 4.93 10.54 10.24
CA ARG A 129 5.92 11.50 9.77
C ARG A 129 5.26 12.79 9.28
N TYR A 130 4.11 12.68 8.62
CA TYR A 130 3.41 13.82 8.06
C TYR A 130 2.26 14.33 8.95
N GLY A 131 2.10 13.77 10.14
CA GLY A 131 1.11 14.24 11.10
C GLY A 131 -0.32 13.78 10.80
N PHE A 132 -0.48 12.68 10.06
CA PHE A 132 -1.79 12.11 9.76
C PHE A 132 -2.17 11.04 10.78
N ASP A 133 -3.48 10.87 10.98
CA ASP A 133 -3.98 9.80 11.80
C ASP A 133 -3.68 8.43 11.15
N PRO A 134 -3.29 7.43 11.95
CA PRO A 134 -3.08 6.10 11.42
C PRO A 134 -4.41 5.47 10.98
N LEU A 135 -4.29 4.37 10.21
CA LEU A 135 -5.46 3.60 9.82
C LEU A 135 -6.20 3.09 11.06
N ASP A 136 -7.53 3.22 11.00
CA ASP A 136 -8.42 2.67 12.03
C ASP A 136 -8.86 1.28 11.57
N VAL A 137 -8.22 0.26 12.09
CA VAL A 137 -8.45 -1.12 11.68
C VAL A 137 -9.48 -1.75 12.63
N PRO A 138 -10.55 -2.32 12.09
CA PRO A 138 -11.57 -2.98 12.91
C PRO A 138 -11.02 -4.18 13.68
#